data_dfe6f505303ed60b08def08824dea649
#
_entry.id   dfe6f505303ed60b08def08824dea649
#
_cell.length_a   1.000
_cell.length_b   1.000
_cell.length_c   1.000
_cell.angle_alpha   90.00
_cell.angle_beta   90.00
_cell.angle_gamma   90.00
#
_symmetry.space_group_name_H-M   'P 1'
#
loop_
_entity.id
_entity.type
_entity.pdbx_description
1 polymer ?
#
loop_
_entity_poly.entity_id
_entity_poly.type
_entity_poly.pdbx_seq_one_letter_code
_entity_poly.pdbx_strand_id
1 'polypeptide(L)'
;MRSEFLTFAALLLVFNSNAAAQSSSAPSAAQQQQAPAKPPQDLLAQVPAPKPEDVKSIDSILTALYNVISGPAGERDWNRFRSLFLPGATLTSAGKDRDGNIRVRPRSVEDYVRGGGTYFAQHGFFENALVSRVETFGNVAHVFSSYESRNAAGEAPFARGINSLELAYDGKRWWIASILWDEERQDNPLPKEFATKAGNN
;
A
#
# COMPACT_ATOMS: atom_id res chain seq x y z
N MET A 1 11.83 40.12 44.68
CA MET A 1 12.80 41.22 44.43
C MET A 1 12.91 41.44 42.95
N ARG A 2 12.37 42.59 42.51
CA ARG A 2 12.77 43.50 41.42
C ARG A 2 13.16 42.82 40.07
N SER A 3 12.33 42.77 39.03
CA SER A 3 11.95 43.90 38.13
C SER A 3 13.15 44.66 37.54
N GLU A 4 13.37 44.48 36.23
CA GLU A 4 13.85 45.58 35.37
C GLU A 4 13.38 45.35 33.94
N PHE A 5 12.53 46.26 33.49
CA PHE A 5 12.14 46.44 32.07
C PHE A 5 13.24 47.31 31.39
N LEU A 6 13.65 46.97 30.21
CA LEU A 6 14.42 47.87 29.34
C LEU A 6 13.76 47.95 27.97
N THR A 7 13.10 49.05 27.80
CA THR A 7 12.57 49.66 26.57
C THR A 7 13.75 50.18 25.75
N PHE A 8 13.83 49.88 24.45
CA PHE A 8 14.66 50.62 23.53
C PHE A 8 13.81 51.17 22.38
N ALA A 9 13.92 52.48 22.24
CA ALA A 9 13.18 53.35 21.37
C ALA A 9 13.68 53.30 19.91
N ALA A 10 12.74 53.64 19.05
CA ALA A 10 12.90 53.78 17.61
C ALA A 10 13.94 54.85 17.20
N LEU A 11 14.64 54.60 16.12
CA LEU A 11 15.27 55.66 15.34
C LEU A 11 14.97 55.45 13.85
N LEU A 12 14.09 56.29 13.34
CA LEU A 12 13.77 56.43 11.91
C LEU A 12 14.92 57.16 11.21
N LEU A 13 15.57 56.51 10.25
CA LEU A 13 16.42 57.18 9.27
C LEU A 13 15.80 57.00 7.88
N VAL A 14 15.27 58.09 7.38
CA VAL A 14 14.79 58.24 5.99
C VAL A 14 16.00 58.49 5.10
N PHE A 15 16.29 57.54 4.22
CA PHE A 15 17.17 57.79 3.07
C PHE A 15 16.33 57.69 1.79
N ASN A 16 16.08 58.89 1.22
CA ASN A 16 15.67 59.00 -0.18
C ASN A 16 16.88 58.71 -1.07
N SER A 17 16.75 57.69 -1.89
CA SER A 17 17.66 57.47 -3.01
C SER A 17 16.83 57.07 -4.23
N ASN A 18 16.67 58.03 -5.13
CA ASN A 18 16.23 57.81 -6.50
C ASN A 18 17.22 56.81 -7.19
N ALA A 19 16.78 55.64 -7.52
CA ALA A 19 17.50 54.76 -8.44
C ALA A 19 16.53 54.30 -9.54
N ALA A 20 16.96 54.63 -10.76
CA ALA A 20 16.23 54.38 -12.00
C ALA A 20 15.81 52.93 -12.14
N ALA A 21 14.55 52.70 -12.51
CA ALA A 21 14.01 51.42 -12.87
C ALA A 21 14.65 50.88 -14.15
N GLN A 22 15.58 49.89 -14.01
CA GLN A 22 15.88 49.01 -15.16
C GLN A 22 14.89 47.87 -15.15
N SER A 23 13.97 47.91 -16.11
CA SER A 23 13.07 46.80 -16.42
C SER A 23 13.86 45.63 -16.98
N SER A 24 14.31 44.70 -16.16
CA SER A 24 14.72 43.39 -16.62
C SER A 24 13.47 42.51 -16.78
N SER A 25 13.03 42.37 -18.01
CA SER A 25 12.03 41.37 -18.38
C SER A 25 12.62 39.97 -18.11
N ALA A 26 12.24 39.37 -16.99
CA ALA A 26 12.48 37.93 -16.77
C ALA A 26 11.74 37.14 -17.88
N PRO A 27 12.36 36.10 -18.48
CA PRO A 27 11.65 35.27 -19.42
C PRO A 27 10.48 34.60 -18.71
N SER A 28 9.28 34.80 -19.26
CA SER A 28 8.07 34.10 -18.88
C SER A 28 8.37 32.59 -18.89
N ALA A 29 8.33 31.95 -17.72
CA ALA A 29 8.32 30.51 -17.65
C ALA A 29 7.11 30.03 -18.45
N ALA A 30 7.35 29.48 -19.62
CA ALA A 30 6.32 28.84 -20.41
C ALA A 30 5.66 27.80 -19.49
N GLN A 31 4.42 28.06 -19.15
CA GLN A 31 3.57 27.09 -18.47
C GLN A 31 3.56 25.86 -19.38
N GLN A 32 4.32 24.83 -19.01
CA GLN A 32 4.16 23.51 -19.59
C GLN A 32 2.72 23.11 -19.28
N GLN A 33 1.85 23.27 -20.27
CA GLN A 33 0.51 22.71 -20.23
C GLN A 33 0.70 21.19 -20.09
N GLN A 34 0.60 20.70 -18.86
CA GLN A 34 0.43 19.28 -18.61
C GLN A 34 -0.82 18.85 -19.38
N ALA A 35 -0.65 17.88 -20.29
CA ALA A 35 -1.77 17.27 -20.97
C ALA A 35 -2.81 16.89 -19.92
N PRO A 36 -4.12 17.10 -20.18
CA PRO A 36 -5.15 16.77 -19.21
C PRO A 36 -5.00 15.30 -18.80
N ALA A 37 -4.89 15.07 -17.50
CA ALA A 37 -4.82 13.72 -16.95
C ALA A 37 -6.06 12.95 -17.42
N LYS A 38 -5.83 11.72 -17.90
CA LYS A 38 -6.92 10.86 -18.35
C LYS A 38 -7.93 10.67 -17.23
N PRO A 39 -9.26 10.71 -17.50
CA PRO A 39 -10.26 10.54 -16.45
C PRO A 39 -10.03 9.26 -15.64
N PRO A 40 -10.25 9.25 -14.32
CA PRO A 40 -10.04 8.07 -13.48
C PRO A 40 -10.76 6.81 -13.97
N GLN A 41 -11.91 6.97 -14.59
CA GLN A 41 -12.70 5.88 -15.17
C GLN A 41 -11.98 5.17 -16.33
N ASP A 42 -11.21 5.90 -17.13
CA ASP A 42 -10.41 5.31 -18.21
C ASP A 42 -9.28 4.45 -17.67
N LEU A 43 -8.75 4.76 -16.50
CA LEU A 43 -7.72 3.94 -15.84
C LEU A 43 -8.30 2.62 -15.37
N LEU A 44 -9.51 2.60 -14.80
CA LEU A 44 -10.19 1.37 -14.38
C LEU A 44 -10.47 0.44 -15.56
N ALA A 45 -10.78 1.00 -16.73
CA ALA A 45 -11.03 0.22 -17.94
C ALA A 45 -9.76 -0.50 -18.50
N GLN A 46 -8.57 -0.13 -18.02
CA GLN A 46 -7.31 -0.77 -18.43
C GLN A 46 -6.94 -1.97 -17.53
N VAL A 47 -7.63 -2.14 -16.41
CA VAL A 47 -7.40 -3.29 -15.53
C VAL A 47 -8.04 -4.53 -16.15
N PRO A 48 -7.39 -5.70 -16.13
CA PRO A 48 -8.01 -6.94 -16.60
C PRO A 48 -9.37 -7.19 -15.94
N ALA A 49 -10.31 -7.74 -16.69
CA ALA A 49 -11.64 -8.07 -16.16
C ALA A 49 -11.49 -9.10 -15.01
N PRO A 50 -12.10 -8.88 -13.85
CA PRO A 50 -12.08 -9.84 -12.75
C PRO A 50 -13.05 -10.98 -13.01
N LYS A 51 -12.86 -12.08 -12.30
CA LYS A 51 -13.94 -13.04 -12.08
C LYS A 51 -14.93 -12.39 -11.11
N PRO A 52 -16.24 -12.33 -11.46
CA PRO A 52 -17.22 -11.66 -10.59
C PRO A 52 -17.26 -12.21 -9.16
N GLU A 53 -17.06 -13.50 -9.00
CA GLU A 53 -17.00 -14.17 -7.70
C GLU A 53 -15.83 -13.72 -6.83
N ASP A 54 -14.73 -13.28 -7.42
CA ASP A 54 -13.54 -12.83 -6.69
C ASP A 54 -13.73 -11.46 -6.02
N VAL A 55 -14.64 -10.64 -6.52
CA VAL A 55 -14.69 -9.20 -6.16
C VAL A 55 -16.06 -8.74 -5.63
N LYS A 56 -17.02 -9.67 -5.46
CA LYS A 56 -18.39 -9.36 -5.03
C LYS A 56 -18.51 -8.97 -3.55
N SER A 57 -17.56 -9.34 -2.72
CA SER A 57 -17.53 -9.05 -1.28
C SER A 57 -16.08 -8.89 -0.79
N ILE A 58 -15.92 -8.35 0.42
CA ILE A 58 -14.62 -8.25 1.09
C ILE A 58 -14.01 -9.64 1.28
N ASP A 59 -14.77 -10.60 1.80
CA ASP A 59 -14.29 -11.98 1.98
C ASP A 59 -13.87 -12.63 0.66
N SER A 60 -14.61 -12.36 -0.42
CA SER A 60 -14.27 -12.89 -1.73
C SER A 60 -12.95 -12.35 -2.26
N ILE A 61 -12.72 -11.03 -2.16
CA ILE A 61 -11.49 -10.44 -2.68
C ILE A 61 -10.27 -10.83 -1.84
N LEU A 62 -10.41 -10.99 -0.52
CA LEU A 62 -9.36 -11.53 0.34
C LEU A 62 -9.03 -12.99 -0.02
N THR A 63 -10.06 -13.82 -0.18
CA THR A 63 -9.89 -15.22 -0.61
C THR A 63 -9.20 -15.30 -1.98
N ALA A 64 -9.61 -14.47 -2.93
CA ALA A 64 -9.00 -14.41 -4.25
C ALA A 64 -7.54 -13.96 -4.19
N LEU A 65 -7.22 -12.96 -3.36
CA LEU A 65 -5.85 -12.46 -3.17
C LEU A 65 -4.90 -13.57 -2.69
N TYR A 66 -5.26 -14.29 -1.62
CA TYR A 66 -4.43 -15.38 -1.10
C TYR A 66 -4.37 -16.57 -2.07
N ASN A 67 -5.50 -16.88 -2.72
CA ASN A 67 -5.56 -18.00 -3.66
C ASN A 67 -4.70 -17.79 -4.90
N VAL A 68 -4.72 -16.59 -5.50
CA VAL A 68 -4.06 -16.33 -6.79
C VAL A 68 -2.54 -16.40 -6.71
N ILE A 69 -1.96 -16.13 -5.53
CA ILE A 69 -0.51 -16.24 -5.31
C ILE A 69 -0.08 -17.62 -4.82
N SER A 70 -1.03 -18.45 -4.38
CA SER A 70 -0.78 -19.79 -3.82
C SER A 70 -0.72 -20.85 -4.90
N GLY A 71 0.22 -21.81 -4.73
CA GLY A 71 0.34 -22.98 -5.60
C GLY A 71 1.73 -23.62 -5.55
N PRO A 72 1.93 -24.77 -6.20
CA PRO A 72 3.26 -25.37 -6.39
C PRO A 72 4.16 -24.46 -7.21
N ALA A 73 5.43 -24.79 -7.35
CA ALA A 73 6.32 -24.10 -8.27
C ALA A 73 5.70 -24.04 -9.67
N GLY A 74 5.68 -22.85 -10.28
CA GLY A 74 5.04 -22.63 -11.58
C GLY A 74 4.44 -21.23 -11.69
N GLU A 75 3.87 -20.96 -12.86
CA GLU A 75 3.27 -19.67 -13.18
C GLU A 75 1.99 -19.42 -12.36
N ARG A 76 1.72 -18.16 -12.05
CA ARG A 76 0.48 -17.69 -11.43
C ARG A 76 -0.41 -16.98 -12.45
N ASP A 77 -1.70 -16.93 -12.18
CA ASP A 77 -2.64 -16.12 -12.97
C ASP A 77 -2.47 -14.63 -12.64
N TRP A 78 -1.44 -14.03 -13.25
CA TRP A 78 -1.11 -12.63 -13.00
C TRP A 78 -2.18 -11.66 -13.54
N ASN A 79 -2.98 -12.03 -14.52
CA ASN A 79 -4.11 -11.22 -14.97
C ASN A 79 -5.23 -11.21 -13.92
N ARG A 80 -5.53 -12.36 -13.32
CA ARG A 80 -6.44 -12.44 -12.17
C ARG A 80 -5.91 -11.65 -10.97
N PHE A 81 -4.60 -11.71 -10.68
CA PHE A 81 -3.98 -10.90 -9.63
C PHE A 81 -4.18 -9.41 -9.89
N ARG A 82 -3.79 -8.91 -11.07
CA ARG A 82 -3.96 -7.50 -11.47
C ARG A 82 -5.39 -7.04 -11.34
N SER A 83 -6.35 -7.90 -11.70
CA SER A 83 -7.76 -7.57 -11.68
C SER A 83 -8.31 -7.23 -10.29
N LEU A 84 -7.62 -7.57 -9.21
CA LEU A 84 -8.04 -7.27 -7.84
C LEU A 84 -7.71 -5.84 -7.41
N PHE A 85 -6.79 -5.16 -8.09
CA PHE A 85 -6.20 -3.90 -7.64
C PHE A 85 -6.69 -2.68 -8.41
N LEU A 86 -6.82 -1.55 -7.70
CA LEU A 86 -6.97 -0.25 -8.34
C LEU A 86 -5.70 0.10 -9.13
N PRO A 87 -5.82 0.85 -10.25
CA PRO A 87 -4.67 1.50 -10.88
C PRO A 87 -3.94 2.38 -9.86
N GLY A 88 -2.62 2.21 -9.78
CA GLY A 88 -1.81 2.93 -8.80
C GLY A 88 -1.78 2.32 -7.40
N ALA A 89 -2.42 1.18 -7.17
CA ALA A 89 -2.33 0.45 -5.92
C ALA A 89 -0.87 0.12 -5.55
N THR A 90 -0.58 0.12 -4.26
CA THR A 90 0.75 -0.15 -3.72
C THR A 90 0.77 -1.39 -2.84
N LEU A 91 1.88 -2.14 -2.92
CA LEU A 91 2.17 -3.28 -2.08
C LEU A 91 3.48 -3.01 -1.35
N THR A 92 3.40 -2.80 -0.03
CA THR A 92 4.54 -2.30 0.75
C THR A 92 4.90 -3.29 1.85
N SER A 93 6.11 -3.85 1.79
CA SER A 93 6.65 -4.60 2.92
C SER A 93 7.35 -3.65 3.90
N ALA A 94 7.06 -3.82 5.18
CA ALA A 94 7.82 -3.23 6.27
C ALA A 94 8.46 -4.37 7.07
N GLY A 95 9.74 -4.25 7.46
CA GLY A 95 10.38 -5.34 8.19
C GLY A 95 11.86 -5.12 8.35
N LYS A 96 12.54 -6.09 8.97
CA LYS A 96 13.98 -6.07 9.17
C LYS A 96 14.73 -6.69 7.99
N ASP A 97 15.82 -6.09 7.57
CA ASP A 97 16.78 -6.72 6.68
C ASP A 97 17.71 -7.68 7.45
N ARG A 98 18.65 -8.32 6.74
CA ARG A 98 19.60 -9.26 7.33
C ARG A 98 20.51 -8.65 8.39
N ASP A 99 20.71 -7.32 8.33
CA ASP A 99 21.53 -6.55 9.26
C ASP A 99 20.71 -6.02 10.44
N GLY A 100 19.40 -6.33 10.50
CA GLY A 100 18.48 -5.90 11.55
C GLY A 100 17.91 -4.50 11.38
N ASN A 101 18.19 -3.81 10.27
CA ASN A 101 17.67 -2.48 10.01
C ASN A 101 16.23 -2.54 9.50
N ILE A 102 15.38 -1.63 9.97
CA ILE A 102 14.02 -1.49 9.45
C ILE A 102 14.07 -0.98 8.01
N ARG A 103 13.37 -1.67 7.14
CA ARG A 103 13.21 -1.32 5.72
C ARG A 103 11.74 -1.26 5.34
N VAL A 104 11.36 -0.19 4.67
CA VAL A 104 10.05 -0.05 4.03
C VAL A 104 10.27 -0.07 2.52
N ARG A 105 9.60 -1.00 1.83
CA ARG A 105 9.79 -1.25 0.39
C ARG A 105 8.45 -1.17 -0.34
N PRO A 106 8.05 0.04 -0.78
CA PRO A 106 6.87 0.19 -1.63
C PRO A 106 7.14 -0.39 -3.02
N ARG A 107 6.13 -1.06 -3.58
CA ARG A 107 6.13 -1.62 -4.93
C ARG A 107 4.81 -1.31 -5.61
N SER A 108 4.83 -1.11 -6.92
CA SER A 108 3.63 -1.18 -7.73
C SER A 108 3.14 -2.62 -7.85
N VAL A 109 1.91 -2.81 -8.32
CA VAL A 109 1.37 -4.14 -8.68
C VAL A 109 2.30 -4.84 -9.69
N GLU A 110 2.81 -4.10 -10.67
CA GLU A 110 3.71 -4.65 -11.70
C GLU A 110 5.10 -5.04 -11.16
N ASP A 111 5.63 -4.28 -10.19
CA ASP A 111 6.89 -4.67 -9.54
C ASP A 111 6.72 -5.94 -8.70
N TYR A 112 5.57 -6.09 -8.05
CA TYR A 112 5.25 -7.32 -7.33
C TYR A 112 5.11 -8.51 -8.28
N VAL A 113 4.38 -8.36 -9.38
CA VAL A 113 4.22 -9.40 -10.42
C VAL A 113 5.58 -9.82 -10.98
N ARG A 114 6.45 -8.87 -11.29
CA ARG A 114 7.79 -9.16 -11.84
C ARG A 114 8.65 -9.96 -10.85
N GLY A 115 8.72 -9.53 -9.60
CA GLY A 115 9.47 -10.22 -8.55
C GLY A 115 8.85 -11.56 -8.18
N GLY A 116 7.54 -11.58 -7.98
CA GLY A 116 6.77 -12.79 -7.66
C GLY A 116 6.84 -13.82 -8.78
N GLY A 117 6.73 -13.38 -10.05
CA GLY A 117 6.83 -14.28 -11.20
C GLY A 117 8.13 -15.05 -11.23
N THR A 118 9.26 -14.39 -10.95
CA THR A 118 10.57 -15.05 -10.87
C THR A 118 10.64 -16.03 -9.70
N TYR A 119 10.13 -15.64 -8.52
CA TYR A 119 10.18 -16.47 -7.33
C TYR A 119 9.27 -17.70 -7.44
N PHE A 120 8.00 -17.51 -7.77
CA PHE A 120 7.01 -18.58 -7.81
C PHE A 120 7.22 -19.57 -8.95
N ALA A 121 7.90 -19.16 -10.03
CA ALA A 121 8.30 -20.10 -11.08
C ALA A 121 9.18 -21.26 -10.56
N GLN A 122 9.95 -20.99 -9.51
CA GLN A 122 10.94 -21.92 -8.96
C GLN A 122 10.54 -22.49 -7.59
N HIS A 123 9.58 -21.86 -6.89
CA HIS A 123 9.24 -22.21 -5.51
C HIS A 123 7.72 -22.38 -5.36
N GLY A 124 7.34 -23.43 -4.62
CA GLY A 124 5.99 -23.52 -4.09
C GLY A 124 5.76 -22.40 -3.06
N PHE A 125 4.55 -21.86 -3.05
CA PHE A 125 4.15 -20.85 -2.09
C PHE A 125 2.65 -20.97 -1.84
N PHE A 126 2.26 -21.16 -0.60
CA PHE A 126 0.88 -21.30 -0.17
C PHE A 126 0.65 -20.35 1.00
N GLU A 127 -0.22 -19.38 0.80
CA GLU A 127 -0.57 -18.40 1.83
C GLU A 127 -2.07 -18.43 2.11
N ASN A 128 -2.43 -18.36 3.36
CA ASN A 128 -3.81 -18.29 3.78
C ASN A 128 -3.99 -17.37 5.00
N ALA A 129 -5.17 -16.73 5.06
CA ALA A 129 -5.54 -15.96 6.23
C ALA A 129 -5.80 -16.87 7.42
N LEU A 130 -5.33 -16.44 8.60
CA LEU A 130 -5.68 -17.03 9.90
C LEU A 130 -6.90 -16.32 10.50
N VAL A 131 -6.78 -15.02 10.71
CA VAL A 131 -7.82 -14.17 11.26
C VAL A 131 -7.87 -12.86 10.45
N SER A 132 -9.06 -12.39 10.14
CA SER A 132 -9.27 -11.08 9.52
C SER A 132 -10.22 -10.24 10.36
N ARG A 133 -9.81 -9.01 10.68
CA ARG A 133 -10.68 -8.00 11.28
C ARG A 133 -10.99 -6.98 10.19
N VAL A 134 -12.28 -6.71 10.00
CA VAL A 134 -12.78 -5.81 8.95
C VAL A 134 -13.49 -4.63 9.61
N GLU A 135 -13.12 -3.43 9.20
CA GLU A 135 -13.80 -2.19 9.57
C GLU A 135 -14.29 -1.50 8.30
N THR A 136 -15.54 -1.06 8.29
CA THR A 136 -16.16 -0.48 7.09
C THR A 136 -16.82 0.85 7.39
N PHE A 137 -16.72 1.78 6.43
CA PHE A 137 -17.50 2.99 6.41
C PHE A 137 -17.91 3.35 4.98
N GLY A 138 -19.21 3.22 4.66
CA GLY A 138 -19.72 3.46 3.31
C GLY A 138 -19.02 2.57 2.27
N ASN A 139 -18.29 3.19 1.37
CA ASN A 139 -17.61 2.52 0.27
C ASN A 139 -16.11 2.24 0.53
N VAL A 140 -15.65 2.33 1.76
CA VAL A 140 -14.28 2.01 2.13
C VAL A 140 -14.24 0.93 3.20
N ALA A 141 -13.20 0.09 3.17
CA ALA A 141 -12.95 -0.90 4.21
C ALA A 141 -11.45 -0.98 4.51
N HIS A 142 -11.15 -1.11 5.80
CA HIS A 142 -9.85 -1.51 6.32
C HIS A 142 -9.91 -2.97 6.73
N VAL A 143 -8.89 -3.75 6.35
CA VAL A 143 -8.76 -5.15 6.74
C VAL A 143 -7.40 -5.40 7.35
N PHE A 144 -7.39 -5.85 8.59
CA PHE A 144 -6.19 -6.32 9.27
C PHE A 144 -6.23 -7.85 9.31
N SER A 145 -5.44 -8.50 8.45
CA SER A 145 -5.52 -9.94 8.18
C SER A 145 -4.19 -10.61 8.52
N SER A 146 -4.17 -11.45 9.55
CA SER A 146 -3.00 -12.29 9.79
C SER A 146 -2.97 -13.44 8.80
N TYR A 147 -1.75 -13.82 8.42
CA TYR A 147 -1.50 -14.87 7.44
C TYR A 147 -0.41 -15.83 7.89
N GLU A 148 -0.36 -16.96 7.23
CA GLU A 148 0.76 -17.90 7.30
C GLU A 148 1.12 -18.39 5.90
N SER A 149 2.43 -18.53 5.65
CA SER A 149 2.97 -18.96 4.36
C SER A 149 3.76 -20.25 4.50
N ARG A 150 3.59 -21.17 3.52
CA ARG A 150 4.24 -22.50 3.45
C ARG A 150 4.84 -22.72 2.07
N ASN A 151 5.86 -23.59 1.97
CA ASN A 151 6.40 -23.98 0.67
C ASN A 151 5.55 -25.04 -0.03
N ALA A 152 4.85 -25.88 0.74
CA ALA A 152 3.90 -26.87 0.20
C ALA A 152 2.66 -26.99 1.10
N ALA A 153 1.57 -27.47 0.52
CA ALA A 153 0.35 -27.74 1.27
C ALA A 153 0.62 -28.78 2.37
N GLY A 154 0.17 -28.49 3.60
CA GLY A 154 0.35 -29.36 4.76
C GLY A 154 1.69 -29.25 5.48
N GLU A 155 2.66 -28.50 4.98
CA GLU A 155 3.90 -28.23 5.69
C GLU A 155 3.69 -27.20 6.83
N ALA A 156 4.64 -27.16 7.77
CA ALA A 156 4.70 -26.11 8.77
C ALA A 156 4.93 -24.74 8.10
N PRO A 157 4.33 -23.67 8.60
CA PRO A 157 4.55 -22.34 8.04
C PRO A 157 6.03 -21.92 8.25
N PHE A 158 6.61 -21.34 7.21
CA PHE A 158 7.94 -20.73 7.29
C PHE A 158 7.88 -19.24 7.63
N ALA A 159 6.74 -18.60 7.41
CA ALA A 159 6.47 -17.20 7.75
C ALA A 159 5.04 -17.03 8.21
N ARG A 160 4.84 -16.07 9.12
CA ARG A 160 3.54 -15.53 9.50
C ARG A 160 3.66 -14.03 9.60
N GLY A 161 2.55 -13.32 9.53
CA GLY A 161 2.54 -11.87 9.65
C GLY A 161 1.14 -11.31 9.60
N ILE A 162 1.06 -9.99 9.38
CA ILE A 162 -0.21 -9.29 9.21
C ILE A 162 -0.13 -8.46 7.93
N ASN A 163 -1.16 -8.59 7.12
CA ASN A 163 -1.49 -7.71 6.02
C ASN A 163 -2.49 -6.66 6.50
N SER A 164 -2.18 -5.39 6.30
CA SER A 164 -3.07 -4.24 6.44
C SER A 164 -3.52 -3.84 5.04
N LEU A 165 -4.81 -3.99 4.73
CA LEU A 165 -5.37 -3.73 3.41
C LEU A 165 -6.36 -2.58 3.46
N GLU A 166 -6.29 -1.70 2.46
CA GLU A 166 -7.32 -0.71 2.19
C GLU A 166 -8.11 -1.11 0.95
N LEU A 167 -9.43 -1.13 1.09
CA LEU A 167 -10.36 -1.54 0.03
C LEU A 167 -11.32 -0.41 -0.29
N ALA A 168 -11.74 -0.35 -1.57
CA ALA A 168 -12.75 0.57 -2.05
C ALA A 168 -13.83 -0.16 -2.85
N TYR A 169 -15.09 0.27 -2.70
CA TYR A 169 -16.24 -0.22 -3.47
C TYR A 169 -16.69 0.83 -4.47
N ASP A 170 -16.74 0.50 -5.75
CA ASP A 170 -17.08 1.42 -6.84
C ASP A 170 -18.57 1.42 -7.22
N GLY A 171 -19.42 0.78 -6.41
CA GLY A 171 -20.83 0.57 -6.70
C GLY A 171 -21.12 -0.74 -7.45
N LYS A 172 -20.09 -1.46 -7.90
CA LYS A 172 -20.18 -2.73 -8.65
C LYS A 172 -19.34 -3.83 -8.04
N ARG A 173 -18.16 -3.48 -7.53
CA ARG A 173 -17.18 -4.44 -7.01
C ARG A 173 -16.25 -3.83 -5.98
N TRP A 174 -15.61 -4.68 -5.20
CA TRP A 174 -14.50 -4.30 -4.33
C TRP A 174 -13.18 -4.29 -5.09
N TRP A 175 -12.28 -3.40 -4.66
CA TRP A 175 -10.94 -3.18 -5.16
C TRP A 175 -9.96 -3.10 -4.01
N ILE A 176 -8.73 -3.57 -4.21
CA ILE A 176 -7.61 -3.36 -3.29
C ILE A 176 -6.90 -2.07 -3.70
N ALA A 177 -6.87 -1.09 -2.79
CA ALA A 177 -6.18 0.19 -2.99
C ALA A 177 -4.73 0.13 -2.49
N SER A 178 -4.48 -0.59 -1.40
CA SER A 178 -3.12 -0.83 -0.91
C SER A 178 -3.05 -2.06 -0.02
N ILE A 179 -1.85 -2.62 0.08
CA ILE A 179 -1.48 -3.65 1.06
C ILE A 179 -0.17 -3.22 1.71
N LEU A 180 -0.14 -3.19 3.05
CA LEU A 180 1.09 -3.12 3.84
C LEU A 180 1.22 -4.39 4.66
N TRP A 181 2.43 -4.92 4.82
CA TRP A 181 2.64 -6.07 5.69
C TRP A 181 3.95 -6.02 6.44
N ASP A 182 3.94 -6.63 7.61
CA ASP A 182 5.13 -6.97 8.38
C ASP A 182 5.04 -8.43 8.85
N GLU A 183 6.19 -9.06 8.99
CA GLU A 183 6.29 -10.47 9.39
C GLU A 183 6.45 -10.61 10.90
N GLU A 184 5.93 -11.73 11.42
CA GLU A 184 6.18 -12.15 12.78
C GLU A 184 7.67 -12.46 12.98
N ARG A 185 8.22 -12.08 14.12
CA ARG A 185 9.56 -12.37 14.56
C ARG A 185 9.65 -12.29 16.08
N GLN A 186 10.76 -12.70 16.65
CA GLN A 186 10.92 -12.75 18.11
C GLN A 186 10.61 -11.43 18.82
N ASP A 187 11.00 -10.31 18.21
CA ASP A 187 10.73 -8.95 18.73
C ASP A 187 9.45 -8.28 18.16
N ASN A 188 8.70 -9.02 17.37
CA ASN A 188 7.42 -8.61 16.82
C ASN A 188 6.47 -9.82 16.71
N PRO A 189 6.05 -10.43 17.83
CA PRO A 189 5.17 -11.59 17.81
C PRO A 189 3.76 -11.20 17.36
N LEU A 190 3.05 -12.12 16.70
CA LEU A 190 1.63 -11.90 16.39
C LEU A 190 0.84 -11.68 17.70
N PRO A 191 -0.05 -10.67 17.75
CA PRO A 191 -1.00 -10.52 18.84
C PRO A 191 -1.86 -11.79 18.97
N LYS A 192 -2.19 -12.18 20.22
CA LYS A 192 -2.90 -13.45 20.49
C LYS A 192 -4.19 -13.59 19.70
N GLU A 193 -4.95 -12.50 19.55
CA GLU A 193 -6.20 -12.44 18.79
C GLU A 193 -6.03 -12.64 17.28
N PHE A 194 -4.80 -12.59 16.77
CA PHE A 194 -4.43 -12.83 15.37
C PHE A 194 -3.61 -14.12 15.16
N ALA A 195 -3.24 -14.81 16.23
CA ALA A 195 -2.34 -15.97 16.14
C ALA A 195 -3.02 -17.27 15.72
N THR A 196 -4.31 -17.41 15.99
CA THR A 196 -5.10 -18.61 15.65
C THR A 196 -6.53 -18.21 15.34
N LYS A 197 -7.21 -18.97 14.43
CA LYS A 197 -8.66 -18.85 14.30
C LYS A 197 -9.29 -19.08 15.67
N ALA A 198 -10.20 -18.18 16.10
CA ALA A 198 -11.02 -18.44 17.26
C ALA A 198 -11.69 -19.79 17.05
N GLY A 199 -11.40 -20.76 17.94
CA GLY A 199 -12.07 -22.05 17.88
C GLY A 199 -13.57 -21.82 18.04
N ASN A 200 -14.35 -22.41 17.15
CA ASN A 200 -15.78 -22.58 17.41
C ASN A 200 -15.89 -23.47 18.66
N ASN A 201 -16.06 -22.83 19.81
CA ASN A 201 -16.56 -23.51 21.02
C ASN A 201 -18.06 -23.64 20.94
#